data_1e79dfface8d16f0a1e638215935ddfa
#
_entry.id   1e79dfface8d16f0a1e638215935ddfa
#
_cell.length_a   1.000
_cell.length_b   1.000
_cell.length_c   1.000
_cell.angle_alpha   90.00
_cell.angle_beta   90.00
_cell.angle_gamma   90.00
#
_symmetry.space_group_name_H-M   'P 1'
#
loop_
_entity.id
_entity.type
_entity.pdbx_description
1 polymer ?
#
loop_
_entity_poly.entity_id
_entity_poly.type
_entity_poly.pdbx_seq_one_letter_code
_entity_poly.pdbx_strand_id
1 'polypeptide(L)'
;MSNQPVTRKPKLEANKLRSMKEAIADTVKPGCDLYIEGFTHLICFAAGHEIIRQGIGNLTATRLTPDLVYDQLIEAGLVKKLVFSWAGNPGVGSLHALRRRSQKDSVSKLELEEYSHFGMVSRLLAGSSGLPFWPLKNYSGTHIAESNSKIKTIVCPYTEETFATVPALHPDVAIIHCQRADVEGNAQVWGLMGTQKEAAFAAKRVIVVTEEIVPTSTIRRDPNRTLVPGILVDHVVHEPWGCHPSYAQGYYDRDNEFYVQWEEISKDPKSYQDYFAEMVHGVKDRNEYLKKLKSGVLERLKAKPRKCEGVDYGY
;
A
#
# COMPACT_ATOMS: atom_id res chain seq x y z
N MET A 1 15.38 15.73 2.43
CA MET A 1 15.35 14.54 1.56
C MET A 1 15.64 15.00 0.15
N SER A 2 16.61 14.41 -0.55
CA SER A 2 17.02 14.85 -1.88
C SER A 2 15.93 14.47 -2.90
N ASN A 3 15.36 15.44 -3.57
CA ASN A 3 14.42 15.27 -4.69
C ASN A 3 15.13 14.82 -5.99
N GLN A 4 16.24 14.08 -5.89
CA GLN A 4 16.94 13.60 -7.07
C GLN A 4 16.23 12.37 -7.64
N PRO A 5 16.14 12.25 -8.97
CA PRO A 5 15.55 11.09 -9.62
C PRO A 5 16.26 9.80 -9.16
N VAL A 6 15.47 8.78 -8.90
CA VAL A 6 16.00 7.47 -8.47
C VAL A 6 16.72 6.82 -9.64
N THR A 7 18.04 6.83 -9.62
CA THR A 7 18.84 6.00 -10.54
C THR A 7 18.84 4.56 -10.03
N ARG A 8 18.06 3.69 -10.64
CA ARG A 8 18.06 2.26 -10.34
C ARG A 8 19.06 1.52 -11.22
N LYS A 9 19.83 0.62 -10.61
CA LYS A 9 20.51 -0.42 -11.38
C LYS A 9 19.49 -1.54 -11.66
N PRO A 10 19.31 -1.95 -12.92
CA PRO A 10 18.44 -3.07 -13.26
C PRO A 10 18.86 -4.32 -12.50
N LYS A 11 17.94 -4.96 -11.81
CA LYS A 11 18.20 -6.26 -11.16
C LYS A 11 17.71 -7.37 -12.09
N LEU A 12 18.64 -7.99 -12.77
CA LEU A 12 18.39 -9.07 -13.76
C LEU A 12 18.51 -10.47 -13.14
N GLU A 13 18.15 -10.62 -11.85
CA GLU A 13 18.11 -11.93 -11.22
C GLU A 13 17.00 -12.79 -11.85
N ALA A 14 17.32 -14.02 -12.21
CA ALA A 14 16.37 -14.96 -12.83
C ALA A 14 15.33 -15.51 -11.83
N ASN A 15 15.60 -15.44 -10.52
CA ASN A 15 14.69 -15.89 -9.47
C ASN A 15 14.76 -14.95 -8.25
N LYS A 16 13.70 -14.17 -8.07
CA LYS A 16 13.54 -13.20 -6.98
C LYS A 16 12.65 -13.69 -5.84
N LEU A 17 12.25 -14.96 -5.88
CA LEU A 17 11.35 -15.53 -4.90
C LEU A 17 12.00 -15.54 -3.51
N ARG A 18 11.29 -14.99 -2.53
CA ARG A 18 11.68 -14.96 -1.11
C ARG A 18 10.45 -15.19 -0.24
N SER A 19 10.65 -15.60 1.00
CA SER A 19 9.59 -15.56 2.00
C SER A 19 9.25 -14.11 2.37
N MET A 20 8.05 -13.87 2.89
CA MET A 20 7.64 -12.53 3.38
C MET A 20 8.63 -12.00 4.41
N LYS A 21 9.05 -12.86 5.35
CA LYS A 21 10.01 -12.51 6.40
C LYS A 21 11.34 -12.01 5.84
N GLU A 22 11.91 -12.73 4.87
CA GLU A 22 13.18 -12.36 4.25
C GLU A 22 13.06 -11.07 3.42
N ALA A 23 12.00 -10.95 2.61
CA ALA A 23 11.77 -9.79 1.78
C ALA A 23 11.60 -8.51 2.62
N ILE A 24 10.82 -8.56 3.70
CA ILE A 24 10.65 -7.43 4.62
C ILE A 24 11.96 -7.11 5.33
N ALA A 25 12.65 -8.09 5.92
CA ALA A 25 13.90 -7.89 6.64
C ALA A 25 15.00 -7.29 5.76
N ASP A 26 15.08 -7.69 4.48
CA ASP A 26 16.05 -7.14 3.53
C ASP A 26 15.71 -5.73 3.08
N THR A 27 14.44 -5.41 2.89
CA THR A 27 14.01 -4.22 2.15
C THR A 27 13.54 -3.09 3.05
N VAL A 28 12.71 -3.36 4.05
CA VAL A 28 12.16 -2.36 4.96
C VAL A 28 13.14 -2.12 6.10
N LYS A 29 13.54 -0.85 6.29
CA LYS A 29 14.50 -0.46 7.34
C LYS A 29 13.88 0.59 8.26
N PRO A 30 14.29 0.66 9.52
CA PRO A 30 13.85 1.73 10.41
C PRO A 30 14.06 3.12 9.78
N GLY A 31 13.04 3.95 9.82
CA GLY A 31 13.10 5.31 9.30
C GLY A 31 12.79 5.47 7.82
N CYS A 32 12.58 4.38 7.06
CA CYS A 32 12.27 4.46 5.62
C CYS A 32 10.88 5.06 5.34
N ASP A 33 10.71 5.56 4.12
CA ASP A 33 9.40 5.92 3.55
C ASP A 33 8.78 4.66 2.93
N LEU A 34 7.71 4.17 3.56
CA LEU A 34 7.03 2.94 3.21
C LEU A 34 5.71 3.21 2.49
N TYR A 35 5.53 2.60 1.34
CA TYR A 35 4.31 2.64 0.55
C TYR A 35 3.73 1.23 0.39
N ILE A 36 2.69 0.89 1.15
CA ILE A 36 1.92 -0.35 0.92
C ILE A 36 0.73 0.03 0.05
N GLU A 37 0.76 -0.39 -1.20
CA GLU A 37 -0.27 -0.03 -2.16
C GLU A 37 -1.56 -0.84 -1.99
N GLY A 38 -2.63 -0.34 -2.60
CA GLY A 38 -3.96 -0.93 -2.69
C GLY A 38 -5.04 0.13 -2.48
N PHE A 39 -6.10 0.09 -3.26
CA PHE A 39 -7.24 1.01 -3.15
C PHE A 39 -8.51 0.20 -2.89
N THR A 40 -8.81 -0.10 -1.63
CA THR A 40 -9.79 -1.08 -1.15
C THR A 40 -9.52 -2.52 -1.62
N HIS A 41 -8.81 -2.70 -2.68
CA HIS A 41 -8.43 -3.88 -3.42
C HIS A 41 -6.91 -4.09 -3.34
N LEU A 42 -6.46 -5.34 -3.23
CA LEU A 42 -5.04 -5.72 -3.20
C LEU A 42 -4.20 -5.02 -2.10
N ILE A 43 -4.79 -4.77 -0.94
CA ILE A 43 -4.08 -4.22 0.20
C ILE A 43 -3.31 -5.33 0.91
N CYS A 44 -1.99 -5.27 0.90
CA CYS A 44 -1.15 -6.34 1.45
C CYS A 44 -1.10 -6.31 2.98
N PHE A 45 -2.11 -6.85 3.66
CA PHE A 45 -2.11 -6.99 5.12
C PHE A 45 -1.01 -7.92 5.62
N ALA A 46 -0.68 -8.96 4.86
CA ALA A 46 0.39 -9.89 5.23
C ALA A 46 1.73 -9.18 5.43
N ALA A 47 2.07 -8.23 4.56
CA ALA A 47 3.28 -7.43 4.69
C ALA A 47 3.22 -6.47 5.89
N GLY A 48 2.07 -5.82 6.13
CA GLY A 48 1.86 -4.98 7.31
C GLY A 48 2.05 -5.76 8.61
N HIS A 49 1.45 -6.95 8.70
CA HIS A 49 1.61 -7.84 9.85
C HIS A 49 3.08 -8.29 10.04
N GLU A 50 3.79 -8.57 8.94
CA GLU A 50 5.20 -8.96 9.05
C GLU A 50 6.08 -7.81 9.53
N ILE A 51 5.83 -6.58 9.07
CA ILE A 51 6.52 -5.38 9.55
C ILE A 51 6.28 -5.19 11.06
N ILE A 52 5.05 -5.44 11.55
CA ILE A 52 4.71 -5.38 12.97
C ILE A 52 5.48 -6.47 13.74
N ARG A 53 5.48 -7.72 13.27
CA ARG A 53 6.23 -8.84 13.91
C ARG A 53 7.72 -8.54 14.04
N GLN A 54 8.31 -7.92 13.02
CA GLN A 54 9.73 -7.55 13.04
C GLN A 54 10.02 -6.26 13.83
N GLY A 55 9.00 -5.52 14.27
CA GLY A 55 9.15 -4.30 15.05
C GLY A 55 9.88 -3.17 14.31
N ILE A 56 9.73 -3.08 12.99
CA ILE A 56 10.45 -2.10 12.17
C ILE A 56 9.76 -0.74 12.31
N GLY A 57 10.35 0.14 13.10
CA GLY A 57 9.75 1.41 13.51
C GLY A 57 10.35 2.66 12.87
N ASN A 58 9.92 3.81 13.37
CA ASN A 58 10.30 5.15 12.90
C ASN A 58 9.94 5.42 11.43
N LEU A 59 8.91 4.73 10.91
CA LEU A 59 8.52 4.78 9.51
C LEU A 59 7.83 6.12 9.13
N THR A 60 8.10 6.60 7.93
CA THR A 60 7.18 7.47 7.21
C THR A 60 6.23 6.58 6.43
N ALA A 61 4.97 6.52 6.84
CA ALA A 61 3.97 5.72 6.15
C ALA A 61 3.26 6.59 5.11
N THR A 62 3.34 6.21 3.85
CA THR A 62 2.81 6.99 2.73
C THR A 62 1.78 6.18 1.95
N ARG A 63 0.60 6.75 1.71
CA ARG A 63 -0.44 6.18 0.84
C ARG A 63 -1.51 7.22 0.52
N LEU A 64 -2.23 7.05 -0.61
CA LEU A 64 -3.36 7.91 -0.95
C LEU A 64 -4.46 7.81 0.10
N THR A 65 -4.88 6.59 0.40
CA THR A 65 -6.00 6.28 1.30
C THR A 65 -5.60 5.26 2.36
N PRO A 66 -4.81 5.66 3.39
CA PRO A 66 -4.55 4.81 4.53
C PRO A 66 -5.84 4.22 5.12
N ASP A 67 -5.78 2.92 5.39
CA ASP A 67 -6.87 2.15 5.98
C ASP A 67 -6.38 1.30 7.18
N LEU A 68 -7.06 0.19 7.45
CA LEU A 68 -6.81 -0.64 8.61
C LEU A 68 -5.35 -1.06 8.79
N VAL A 69 -4.64 -1.42 7.72
CA VAL A 69 -3.24 -1.85 7.85
C VAL A 69 -2.34 -0.71 8.32
N TYR A 70 -2.63 0.52 7.89
CA TYR A 70 -1.92 1.70 8.37
C TYR A 70 -2.30 2.04 9.81
N ASP A 71 -3.57 1.89 10.19
CA ASP A 71 -4.01 2.06 11.57
C ASP A 71 -3.31 1.06 12.50
N GLN A 72 -3.13 -0.19 12.04
CA GLN A 72 -2.38 -1.23 12.75
C GLN A 72 -0.89 -0.86 12.92
N LEU A 73 -0.23 -0.38 11.88
CA LEU A 73 1.16 0.09 11.98
C LEU A 73 1.30 1.28 12.95
N ILE A 74 0.32 2.18 12.98
CA ILE A 74 0.26 3.32 13.90
C ILE A 74 0.06 2.85 15.34
N GLU A 75 -0.89 1.93 15.59
CA GLU A 75 -1.12 1.38 16.95
C GLU A 75 0.09 0.63 17.48
N ALA A 76 0.77 -0.12 16.62
CA ALA A 76 2.03 -0.80 16.97
C ALA A 76 3.19 0.17 17.29
N GLY A 77 2.99 1.49 17.16
CA GLY A 77 4.02 2.49 17.45
C GLY A 77 5.12 2.61 16.40
N LEU A 78 4.94 2.03 15.21
CA LEU A 78 5.98 1.94 14.19
C LEU A 78 6.04 3.17 13.28
N VAL A 79 4.98 4.00 13.25
CA VAL A 79 4.87 5.16 12.35
C VAL A 79 5.12 6.45 13.12
N LYS A 80 6.07 7.25 12.64
CA LYS A 80 6.33 8.62 13.11
C LYS A 80 5.60 9.68 12.30
N LYS A 81 5.37 9.39 11.01
CA LYS A 81 4.77 10.31 10.05
C LYS A 81 3.84 9.59 9.09
N LEU A 82 2.68 10.20 8.83
CA LEU A 82 1.73 9.76 7.82
C LEU A 82 1.63 10.81 6.72
N VAL A 83 1.83 10.38 5.45
CA VAL A 83 1.65 11.20 4.25
C VAL A 83 0.47 10.66 3.46
N PHE A 84 -0.61 11.44 3.31
CA PHE A 84 -1.88 10.92 2.84
C PHE A 84 -2.78 11.99 2.21
N SER A 85 -3.94 11.56 1.67
CA SER A 85 -5.01 12.45 1.22
C SER A 85 -6.33 12.24 1.95
N TRP A 86 -6.64 11.02 2.30
CA TRP A 86 -7.81 10.63 3.08
C TRP A 86 -7.46 9.41 3.90
N ALA A 87 -8.03 9.25 5.08
CA ALA A 87 -7.80 8.10 5.93
C ALA A 87 -9.09 7.65 6.62
N GLY A 88 -9.39 6.36 6.58
CA GLY A 88 -10.60 5.82 7.18
C GLY A 88 -10.73 4.30 7.03
N ASN A 89 -11.72 3.74 7.72
CA ASN A 89 -12.18 2.39 7.52
C ASN A 89 -13.22 2.42 6.37
N PRO A 90 -12.86 1.99 5.15
CA PRO A 90 -13.65 2.29 3.94
C PRO A 90 -15.09 1.79 4.01
N GLY A 91 -16.05 2.72 4.00
CA GLY A 91 -17.49 2.46 4.00
C GLY A 91 -18.06 2.02 5.35
N VAL A 92 -17.25 2.01 6.42
CA VAL A 92 -17.68 1.46 7.73
C VAL A 92 -17.46 2.43 8.88
N GLY A 93 -16.25 3.03 9.02
CA GLY A 93 -15.97 3.82 10.21
C GLY A 93 -14.62 4.54 10.20
N SER A 94 -14.05 4.69 11.37
CA SER A 94 -12.84 5.48 11.63
C SER A 94 -11.59 4.63 11.81
N LEU A 95 -10.43 5.26 11.66
CA LEU A 95 -9.14 4.73 12.10
C LEU A 95 -8.87 5.23 13.52
N HIS A 96 -9.10 4.38 14.51
CA HIS A 96 -9.10 4.81 15.91
C HIS A 96 -7.69 5.04 16.46
N ALA A 97 -6.68 4.28 16.02
CA ALA A 97 -5.28 4.53 16.38
C ALA A 97 -4.78 5.85 15.81
N LEU A 98 -5.08 6.14 14.54
CA LEU A 98 -4.77 7.43 13.91
C LEU A 98 -5.41 8.57 14.68
N ARG A 99 -6.69 8.45 15.06
CA ARG A 99 -7.40 9.50 15.83
C ARG A 99 -6.73 9.72 17.19
N ARG A 100 -6.40 8.66 17.93
CA ARG A 100 -5.71 8.77 19.22
C ARG A 100 -4.35 9.46 19.09
N ARG A 101 -3.56 9.07 18.07
CA ARG A 101 -2.20 9.57 17.85
C ARG A 101 -2.14 10.97 17.21
N SER A 102 -3.24 11.46 16.63
CA SER A 102 -3.33 12.81 16.06
C SER A 102 -3.83 13.87 17.07
N GLN A 103 -4.32 13.47 18.25
CA GLN A 103 -4.76 14.42 19.28
C GLN A 103 -3.60 15.27 19.82
N LYS A 104 -3.91 16.52 20.23
CA LYS A 104 -2.90 17.48 20.69
C LYS A 104 -2.11 17.01 21.91
N ASP A 105 -2.77 16.26 22.79
CA ASP A 105 -2.23 15.79 24.07
C ASP A 105 -1.62 14.38 23.97
N SER A 106 -1.49 13.82 22.78
CA SER A 106 -0.89 12.51 22.59
C SER A 106 0.60 12.53 22.95
N VAL A 107 1.02 11.63 23.86
CA VAL A 107 2.43 11.47 24.29
C VAL A 107 3.37 11.14 23.12
N SER A 108 2.84 10.50 22.10
CA SER A 108 3.58 10.13 20.88
C SER A 108 2.86 10.66 19.64
N LYS A 109 2.84 11.98 19.49
CA LYS A 109 2.12 12.65 18.40
C LYS A 109 2.64 12.21 17.03
N LEU A 110 1.71 11.78 16.17
CA LEU A 110 1.97 11.46 14.79
C LEU A 110 2.11 12.74 13.95
N GLU A 111 3.17 12.83 13.15
CA GLU A 111 3.28 13.91 12.15
C GLU A 111 2.35 13.59 10.98
N LEU A 112 1.51 14.56 10.60
CA LEU A 112 0.59 14.45 9.47
C LEU A 112 1.01 15.37 8.34
N GLU A 113 1.08 14.84 7.12
CA GLU A 113 1.34 15.61 5.90
C GLU A 113 0.25 15.29 4.89
N GLU A 114 -0.70 16.22 4.74
CA GLU A 114 -1.90 16.02 3.93
C GLU A 114 -1.77 16.67 2.55
N TYR A 115 -2.32 16.00 1.55
CA TYR A 115 -2.50 16.47 0.17
C TYR A 115 -3.92 16.16 -0.31
N SER A 116 -4.35 16.76 -1.42
CA SER A 116 -5.54 16.28 -2.12
C SER A 116 -5.25 14.90 -2.73
N HIS A 117 -6.31 14.15 -3.05
CA HIS A 117 -6.17 12.84 -3.70
C HIS A 117 -5.38 12.95 -5.00
N PHE A 118 -5.76 13.90 -5.85
CA PHE A 118 -5.04 14.16 -7.09
C PHE A 118 -3.62 14.68 -6.86
N GLY A 119 -3.38 15.43 -5.77
CA GLY A 119 -2.04 15.84 -5.38
C GLY A 119 -1.12 14.67 -5.04
N MET A 120 -1.62 13.64 -4.34
CA MET A 120 -0.85 12.43 -4.04
C MET A 120 -0.55 11.63 -5.32
N VAL A 121 -1.54 11.45 -6.20
CA VAL A 121 -1.33 10.83 -7.53
C VAL A 121 -0.26 11.58 -8.31
N SER A 122 -0.36 12.90 -8.35
CA SER A 122 0.58 13.78 -9.10
C SER A 122 2.00 13.71 -8.55
N ARG A 123 2.16 13.57 -7.23
CA ARG A 123 3.47 13.35 -6.59
C ARG A 123 4.13 12.05 -7.07
N LEU A 124 3.35 10.97 -7.14
CA LEU A 124 3.83 9.67 -7.67
C LEU A 124 4.09 9.74 -9.17
N LEU A 125 3.23 10.41 -9.94
CA LEU A 125 3.46 10.65 -11.38
C LEU A 125 4.77 11.40 -11.61
N ALA A 126 5.04 12.47 -10.84
CA ALA A 126 6.31 13.18 -10.92
C ALA A 126 7.49 12.25 -10.61
N GLY A 127 7.40 11.48 -9.51
CA GLY A 127 8.45 10.54 -9.11
C GLY A 127 8.71 9.46 -10.13
N SER A 128 7.65 8.85 -10.67
CA SER A 128 7.74 7.79 -11.68
C SER A 128 8.26 8.27 -13.03
N SER A 129 8.05 9.56 -13.34
CA SER A 129 8.51 10.19 -14.58
C SER A 129 9.87 10.88 -14.48
N GLY A 130 10.51 10.84 -13.30
CA GLY A 130 11.79 11.52 -13.07
C GLY A 130 11.70 13.05 -13.01
N LEU A 131 10.49 13.59 -12.80
CA LEU A 131 10.25 15.03 -12.64
C LEU A 131 10.41 15.44 -11.17
N PRO A 132 10.91 16.64 -10.88
CA PRO A 132 11.08 17.11 -9.50
C PRO A 132 9.77 17.52 -8.83
N PHE A 133 8.74 17.87 -9.60
CA PHE A 133 7.42 18.28 -9.13
C PHE A 133 6.36 18.10 -10.22
N TRP A 134 5.08 18.24 -9.83
CA TRP A 134 3.94 18.26 -10.75
C TRP A 134 3.11 19.54 -10.57
N PRO A 135 2.74 20.27 -11.66
CA PRO A 135 1.87 21.44 -11.58
C PRO A 135 0.39 21.06 -11.52
N LEU A 136 -0.40 21.82 -10.75
CA LEU A 136 -1.81 21.56 -10.46
C LEU A 136 -2.63 22.83 -10.39
N LYS A 137 -3.92 22.77 -10.80
CA LYS A 137 -4.88 23.89 -10.63
C LYS A 137 -5.70 23.79 -9.34
N ASN A 138 -5.71 22.67 -8.63
CA ASN A 138 -6.70 22.32 -7.60
C ASN A 138 -6.40 22.77 -6.17
N TYR A 139 -5.37 23.56 -5.92
CA TYR A 139 -5.00 23.99 -4.57
C TYR A 139 -5.30 25.45 -4.24
N SER A 140 -5.61 26.29 -5.24
CA SER A 140 -5.88 27.71 -5.02
C SER A 140 -7.06 27.92 -4.08
N GLY A 141 -6.85 28.69 -3.00
CA GLY A 141 -7.89 29.02 -2.02
C GLY A 141 -8.28 27.87 -1.09
N THR A 142 -7.47 26.81 -1.00
CA THR A 142 -7.73 25.70 -0.09
C THR A 142 -6.87 25.78 1.17
N HIS A 143 -7.44 25.37 2.31
CA HIS A 143 -6.69 25.28 3.57
C HIS A 143 -5.50 24.30 3.51
N ILE A 144 -5.57 23.27 2.67
CA ILE A 144 -4.45 22.34 2.48
C ILE A 144 -3.22 23.07 1.93
N ALA A 145 -3.42 24.00 0.96
CA ALA A 145 -2.32 24.79 0.41
C ALA A 145 -1.71 25.73 1.45
N GLU A 146 -2.51 26.26 2.36
CA GLU A 146 -2.05 27.15 3.45
C GLU A 146 -1.29 26.38 4.53
N SER A 147 -1.75 25.19 4.88
CA SER A 147 -1.20 24.38 5.98
C SER A 147 0.00 23.52 5.58
N ASN A 148 0.17 23.22 4.29
CA ASN A 148 1.26 22.38 3.78
C ASN A 148 2.31 23.21 3.03
N SER A 149 3.39 23.57 3.71
CA SER A 149 4.48 24.39 3.17
C SER A 149 5.23 23.78 1.98
N LYS A 150 5.00 22.50 1.67
CA LYS A 150 5.58 21.83 0.48
C LYS A 150 4.79 22.11 -0.80
N ILE A 151 3.56 22.59 -0.68
CA ILE A 151 2.78 23.06 -1.82
C ILE A 151 3.26 24.47 -2.14
N LYS A 152 3.77 24.65 -3.35
CA LYS A 152 4.34 25.92 -3.82
C LYS A 152 3.63 26.36 -5.09
N THR A 153 4.01 27.51 -5.63
CA THR A 153 3.45 28.03 -6.88
C THR A 153 4.53 28.21 -7.94
N ILE A 154 4.12 28.12 -9.21
CA ILE A 154 4.93 28.42 -10.39
C ILE A 154 4.08 29.15 -11.43
N VAL A 155 4.68 30.08 -12.17
CA VAL A 155 4.03 30.70 -13.33
C VAL A 155 4.31 29.84 -14.55
N CYS A 156 3.25 29.51 -15.30
CA CYS A 156 3.36 28.75 -16.52
C CYS A 156 4.06 29.59 -17.61
N PRO A 157 5.16 29.11 -18.23
CA PRO A 157 5.86 29.86 -19.25
C PRO A 157 5.11 29.97 -20.58
N TYR A 158 3.99 29.25 -20.74
CA TYR A 158 3.20 29.23 -21.97
C TYR A 158 1.91 30.04 -21.89
N THR A 159 1.31 30.12 -20.70
CA THR A 159 -0.01 30.77 -20.51
C THR A 159 -0.01 31.89 -19.49
N GLU A 160 1.12 32.10 -18.79
CA GLU A 160 1.28 33.10 -17.70
C GLU A 160 0.37 32.82 -16.50
N GLU A 161 -0.41 31.74 -16.51
CA GLU A 161 -1.24 31.34 -15.36
C GLU A 161 -0.37 30.83 -14.20
N THR A 162 -0.81 31.11 -12.97
CA THR A 162 -0.18 30.55 -11.76
C THR A 162 -0.75 29.19 -11.43
N PHE A 163 0.12 28.21 -11.26
CA PHE A 163 -0.21 26.85 -10.83
C PHE A 163 0.34 26.58 -9.44
N ALA A 164 -0.38 25.80 -8.65
CA ALA A 164 0.19 25.13 -7.49
C ALA A 164 1.13 24.01 -7.94
N THR A 165 2.11 23.65 -7.14
CA THR A 165 3.02 22.52 -7.41
C THR A 165 3.14 21.62 -6.19
N VAL A 166 3.25 20.34 -6.43
CA VAL A 166 3.55 19.34 -5.39
C VAL A 166 4.88 18.65 -5.72
N PRO A 167 5.76 18.42 -4.72
CA PRO A 167 7.05 17.78 -4.96
C PRO A 167 6.87 16.30 -5.34
N ALA A 168 7.78 15.79 -6.14
CA ALA A 168 7.84 14.35 -6.44
C ALA A 168 7.86 13.50 -5.16
N LEU A 169 7.26 12.32 -5.23
CA LEU A 169 7.30 11.31 -4.17
C LEU A 169 8.16 10.14 -4.64
N HIS A 170 9.16 9.79 -3.84
CA HIS A 170 10.06 8.67 -4.06
C HIS A 170 10.09 7.80 -2.79
N PRO A 171 9.12 6.88 -2.62
CA PRO A 171 9.17 5.96 -1.48
C PRO A 171 10.48 5.17 -1.45
N ASP A 172 11.02 4.92 -0.27
CA ASP A 172 12.18 4.03 -0.13
C ASP A 172 11.78 2.60 -0.51
N VAL A 173 10.57 2.19 -0.12
CA VAL A 173 10.02 0.86 -0.40
C VAL A 173 8.57 0.97 -0.85
N ALA A 174 8.23 0.34 -1.98
CA ALA A 174 6.85 0.07 -2.38
C ALA A 174 6.56 -1.43 -2.27
N ILE A 175 5.47 -1.77 -1.61
CA ILE A 175 4.93 -3.13 -1.51
C ILE A 175 3.67 -3.19 -2.35
N ILE A 176 3.70 -3.98 -3.41
CA ILE A 176 2.61 -4.11 -4.39
C ILE A 176 2.07 -5.53 -4.33
N HIS A 177 0.81 -5.67 -3.97
CA HIS A 177 0.13 -6.95 -4.09
C HIS A 177 -0.49 -7.08 -5.50
N CYS A 178 -0.43 -8.27 -6.07
CA CYS A 178 -0.98 -8.56 -7.39
C CYS A 178 -1.63 -9.95 -7.41
N GLN A 179 -2.43 -10.19 -8.43
CA GLN A 179 -3.08 -11.48 -8.57
C GLN A 179 -2.11 -12.58 -9.00
N ARG A 180 -1.22 -12.28 -9.94
CA ARG A 180 -0.19 -13.25 -10.34
C ARG A 180 1.12 -12.56 -10.74
N ALA A 181 2.22 -13.27 -10.52
CA ALA A 181 3.55 -12.86 -10.94
C ALA A 181 4.36 -14.07 -11.40
N ASP A 182 5.45 -13.82 -12.14
CA ASP A 182 6.47 -14.82 -12.35
C ASP A 182 7.64 -14.66 -11.37
N VAL A 183 8.54 -15.61 -11.34
CA VAL A 183 9.70 -15.58 -10.44
C VAL A 183 10.72 -14.49 -10.78
N GLU A 184 10.64 -13.90 -11.98
CA GLU A 184 11.46 -12.77 -12.42
C GLU A 184 10.91 -11.43 -11.91
N GLY A 185 9.66 -11.42 -11.39
CA GLY A 185 9.00 -10.26 -10.82
C GLY A 185 8.08 -9.50 -11.78
N ASN A 186 7.75 -10.05 -12.94
CA ASN A 186 6.73 -9.46 -13.78
C ASN A 186 5.37 -9.73 -13.15
N ALA A 187 4.66 -8.65 -12.75
CA ALA A 187 3.42 -8.73 -12.00
C ALA A 187 2.23 -8.23 -12.81
N GLN A 188 1.17 -9.02 -12.83
CA GLN A 188 -0.08 -8.72 -13.49
C GLN A 188 -1.17 -8.35 -12.48
N VAL A 189 -1.85 -7.24 -12.77
CA VAL A 189 -2.92 -6.69 -11.94
C VAL A 189 -4.14 -6.44 -12.82
N TRP A 190 -5.32 -6.74 -12.27
CA TRP A 190 -6.62 -6.40 -12.87
C TRP A 190 -7.65 -6.07 -11.80
N GLY A 191 -8.79 -5.51 -12.23
CA GLY A 191 -9.83 -5.03 -11.33
C GLY A 191 -9.65 -3.57 -10.96
N LEU A 192 -10.03 -3.22 -9.75
CA LEU A 192 -9.88 -1.85 -9.25
C LEU A 192 -8.40 -1.55 -9.02
N MET A 193 -7.88 -0.62 -9.81
CA MET A 193 -6.49 -0.19 -9.71
C MET A 193 -6.39 1.14 -8.95
N GLY A 194 -5.34 1.27 -8.15
CA GLY A 194 -4.88 2.52 -7.55
C GLY A 194 -3.65 3.07 -8.26
N THR A 195 -2.58 3.27 -7.51
CA THR A 195 -1.32 3.83 -8.01
C THR A 195 -0.18 2.80 -8.03
N GLN A 196 -0.49 1.51 -8.21
CA GLN A 196 0.49 0.42 -8.19
C GLN A 196 1.64 0.67 -9.17
N LYS A 197 1.30 1.08 -10.39
CA LYS A 197 2.29 1.39 -11.44
C LYS A 197 3.19 2.55 -11.01
N GLU A 198 2.59 3.66 -10.69
CA GLU A 198 3.31 4.89 -10.32
C GLU A 198 4.18 4.67 -9.08
N ALA A 199 3.65 3.97 -8.07
CA ALA A 199 4.39 3.64 -6.86
C ALA A 199 5.59 2.72 -7.15
N ALA A 200 5.39 1.68 -7.98
CA ALA A 200 6.47 0.79 -8.37
C ALA A 200 7.57 1.53 -9.15
N PHE A 201 7.22 2.44 -10.06
CA PHE A 201 8.21 3.22 -10.82
C PHE A 201 8.87 4.33 -10.00
N ALA A 202 8.18 4.91 -9.01
CA ALA A 202 8.70 6.00 -8.18
C ALA A 202 9.57 5.51 -7.00
N ALA A 203 9.33 4.31 -6.47
CA ALA A 203 10.03 3.81 -5.28
C ALA A 203 11.47 3.39 -5.57
N LYS A 204 12.34 3.39 -4.57
CA LYS A 204 13.74 2.93 -4.70
C LYS A 204 13.83 1.41 -4.73
N ARG A 205 12.99 0.72 -3.95
CA ARG A 205 12.91 -0.75 -3.87
C ARG A 205 11.46 -1.20 -3.97
N VAL A 206 11.22 -2.36 -4.60
CA VAL A 206 9.88 -2.90 -4.82
C VAL A 206 9.81 -4.35 -4.37
N ILE A 207 8.83 -4.65 -3.51
CA ILE A 207 8.41 -6.02 -3.19
C ILE A 207 7.09 -6.27 -3.92
N VAL A 208 7.05 -7.29 -4.74
CA VAL A 208 5.80 -7.83 -5.29
C VAL A 208 5.34 -8.98 -4.43
N VAL A 209 4.11 -8.91 -3.95
CA VAL A 209 3.43 -10.01 -3.23
C VAL A 209 2.32 -10.53 -4.14
N THR A 210 2.18 -11.82 -4.29
CA THR A 210 1.26 -12.40 -5.28
C THR A 210 0.44 -13.56 -4.73
N GLU A 211 -0.80 -13.67 -5.22
CA GLU A 211 -1.68 -14.80 -4.95
C GLU A 211 -1.20 -16.07 -5.67
N GLU A 212 -0.60 -15.91 -6.86
CA GLU A 212 -0.19 -17.03 -7.71
C GLU A 212 1.15 -16.77 -8.39
N ILE A 213 2.03 -17.77 -8.39
CA ILE A 213 3.23 -17.78 -9.24
C ILE A 213 2.92 -18.54 -10.52
N VAL A 214 3.13 -17.88 -11.65
CA VAL A 214 2.91 -18.47 -12.97
C VAL A 214 4.20 -18.50 -13.81
N PRO A 215 4.28 -19.38 -14.82
CA PRO A 215 5.39 -19.35 -15.77
C PRO A 215 5.48 -18.00 -16.50
N THR A 216 6.68 -17.53 -16.80
CA THR A 216 6.91 -16.28 -17.56
C THR A 216 6.21 -16.30 -18.94
N SER A 217 6.03 -17.49 -19.53
CA SER A 217 5.26 -17.64 -20.77
C SER A 217 3.79 -17.26 -20.63
N THR A 218 3.20 -17.44 -19.43
CA THR A 218 1.83 -17.01 -19.13
C THR A 218 1.74 -15.47 -19.06
N ILE A 219 2.72 -14.83 -18.43
CA ILE A 219 2.82 -13.37 -18.41
C ILE A 219 2.93 -12.80 -19.83
N ARG A 220 3.81 -13.39 -20.66
CA ARG A 220 4.07 -12.92 -22.04
C ARG A 220 2.89 -13.08 -23.00
N ARG A 221 1.94 -13.97 -22.71
CA ARG A 221 0.72 -14.13 -23.52
C ARG A 221 -0.22 -12.92 -23.43
N ASP A 222 -0.19 -12.20 -22.30
CA ASP A 222 -1.02 -11.01 -22.08
C ASP A 222 -0.16 -9.90 -21.44
N PRO A 223 0.74 -9.29 -22.23
CA PRO A 223 1.69 -8.30 -21.71
C PRO A 223 1.01 -7.01 -21.23
N ASN A 224 -0.18 -6.69 -21.73
CA ASN A 224 -0.91 -5.48 -21.35
C ASN A 224 -1.37 -5.48 -19.89
N ARG A 225 -1.49 -6.64 -19.26
CA ARG A 225 -1.79 -6.76 -17.82
C ARG A 225 -0.56 -6.63 -16.94
N THR A 226 0.64 -6.68 -17.50
CA THR A 226 1.88 -6.54 -16.74
C THR A 226 2.04 -5.09 -16.29
N LEU A 227 1.56 -4.81 -15.09
CA LEU A 227 1.58 -3.47 -14.51
C LEU A 227 2.96 -3.12 -13.94
N VAL A 228 3.62 -4.10 -13.32
CA VAL A 228 4.96 -3.94 -12.75
C VAL A 228 5.92 -4.87 -13.50
N PRO A 229 6.85 -4.31 -14.30
CA PRO A 229 7.86 -5.10 -14.97
C PRO A 229 8.92 -5.59 -13.96
N GLY A 230 9.39 -6.82 -14.15
CA GLY A 230 10.35 -7.47 -13.26
C GLY A 230 11.62 -6.69 -13.01
N ILE A 231 12.09 -5.92 -13.98
CA ILE A 231 13.29 -5.07 -13.86
C ILE A 231 13.24 -4.08 -12.67
N LEU A 232 12.05 -3.72 -12.20
CA LEU A 232 11.85 -2.83 -11.06
C LEU A 232 11.84 -3.57 -9.73
N VAL A 233 11.62 -4.89 -9.74
CA VAL A 233 11.28 -5.69 -8.57
C VAL A 233 12.53 -6.24 -7.90
N ASP A 234 12.64 -6.06 -6.61
CA ASP A 234 13.68 -6.61 -5.74
C ASP A 234 13.35 -8.04 -5.31
N HIS A 235 12.14 -8.25 -4.81
CA HIS A 235 11.67 -9.53 -4.29
C HIS A 235 10.26 -9.84 -4.76
N VAL A 236 10.02 -11.12 -4.98
CA VAL A 236 8.70 -11.71 -5.22
C VAL A 236 8.35 -12.58 -4.02
N VAL A 237 7.16 -12.39 -3.48
CA VAL A 237 6.65 -13.19 -2.36
C VAL A 237 5.36 -13.87 -2.79
N HIS A 238 5.34 -15.21 -2.74
CA HIS A 238 4.11 -15.97 -2.94
C HIS A 238 3.35 -16.06 -1.63
N GLU A 239 2.26 -15.29 -1.50
CA GLU A 239 1.48 -15.19 -0.25
C GLU A 239 -0.02 -15.22 -0.56
N PRO A 240 -0.60 -16.40 -0.82
CA PRO A 240 -2.04 -16.53 -1.03
C PRO A 240 -2.84 -15.98 0.16
N TRP A 241 -3.96 -15.31 -0.15
CA TRP A 241 -4.75 -14.59 0.85
C TRP A 241 -3.98 -13.43 1.55
N GLY A 242 -2.91 -12.96 0.95
CA GLY A 242 -2.07 -11.89 1.52
C GLY A 242 -2.80 -10.58 1.73
N CYS A 243 -3.90 -10.35 0.99
CA CYS A 243 -4.73 -9.16 1.12
C CYS A 243 -5.81 -9.25 2.20
N HIS A 244 -6.24 -10.47 2.63
CA HIS A 244 -7.33 -10.56 3.61
C HIS A 244 -7.08 -9.67 4.83
N PRO A 245 -8.03 -8.88 5.30
CA PRO A 245 -9.47 -8.82 4.99
C PRO A 245 -9.87 -8.03 3.73
N SER A 246 -8.93 -7.38 3.04
CA SER A 246 -9.17 -6.83 1.70
C SER A 246 -9.39 -7.97 0.69
N TYR A 247 -9.67 -7.65 -0.55
CA TYR A 247 -9.96 -8.65 -1.58
C TYR A 247 -8.90 -8.67 -2.68
N ALA A 248 -8.81 -9.83 -3.34
CA ALA A 248 -8.06 -10.00 -4.58
C ALA A 248 -9.05 -10.48 -5.64
N GLN A 249 -9.42 -9.61 -6.57
CA GLN A 249 -10.45 -9.90 -7.58
C GLN A 249 -10.10 -11.14 -8.40
N GLY A 250 -11.04 -12.08 -8.46
CA GLY A 250 -10.89 -13.38 -9.10
C GLY A 250 -10.38 -14.49 -8.18
N TYR A 251 -9.93 -14.16 -6.96
CA TYR A 251 -9.46 -15.10 -5.95
C TYR A 251 -10.38 -15.15 -4.74
N TYR A 252 -10.69 -14.01 -4.14
CA TYR A 252 -11.58 -13.92 -2.98
C TYR A 252 -12.18 -12.51 -2.81
N ASP A 253 -13.34 -12.46 -2.17
CA ASP A 253 -14.07 -11.25 -1.85
C ASP A 253 -13.53 -10.57 -0.59
N ARG A 254 -13.92 -9.31 -0.38
CA ARG A 254 -13.66 -8.54 0.83
C ARG A 254 -14.41 -9.14 2.03
N ASP A 255 -13.72 -9.30 3.15
CA ASP A 255 -14.34 -9.71 4.41
C ASP A 255 -15.04 -8.52 5.09
N ASN A 256 -16.24 -8.20 4.61
CA ASN A 256 -17.03 -7.09 5.16
C ASN A 256 -17.35 -7.26 6.64
N GLU A 257 -17.52 -8.49 7.11
CA GLU A 257 -17.76 -8.76 8.55
C GLU A 257 -16.56 -8.36 9.39
N PHE A 258 -15.35 -8.67 8.92
CA PHE A 258 -14.11 -8.23 9.58
C PHE A 258 -14.02 -6.70 9.64
N TYR A 259 -14.30 -6.00 8.54
CA TYR A 259 -14.24 -4.54 8.50
C TYR A 259 -15.25 -3.89 9.48
N VAL A 260 -16.44 -4.46 9.63
CA VAL A 260 -17.44 -4.01 10.62
C VAL A 260 -16.96 -4.29 12.04
N GLN A 261 -16.47 -5.51 12.31
CA GLN A 261 -15.96 -5.89 13.63
C GLN A 261 -14.72 -5.06 14.02
N TRP A 262 -13.90 -4.66 13.05
CA TRP A 262 -12.72 -3.85 13.29
C TRP A 262 -13.05 -2.49 13.92
N GLU A 263 -14.18 -1.91 13.59
CA GLU A 263 -14.64 -0.66 14.22
C GLU A 263 -14.72 -0.81 15.74
N GLU A 264 -15.26 -1.91 16.23
CA GLU A 264 -15.35 -2.16 17.67
C GLU A 264 -14.01 -2.57 18.29
N ILE A 265 -13.23 -3.42 17.62
CA ILE A 265 -11.90 -3.84 18.10
C ILE A 265 -10.98 -2.64 18.27
N SER A 266 -10.95 -1.76 17.28
CA SER A 266 -9.98 -0.65 17.24
C SER A 266 -10.34 0.53 18.14
N LYS A 267 -11.60 0.65 18.60
CA LYS A 267 -12.03 1.66 19.58
C LYS A 267 -11.36 1.49 20.93
N ASP A 268 -11.29 0.25 21.41
CA ASP A 268 -10.72 -0.07 22.70
C ASP A 268 -9.24 -0.49 22.56
N PRO A 269 -8.30 0.25 23.19
CA PRO A 269 -6.88 -0.09 23.13
C PRO A 269 -6.54 -1.51 23.61
N LYS A 270 -7.29 -2.04 24.58
CA LYS A 270 -7.05 -3.39 25.08
C LYS A 270 -7.45 -4.43 24.05
N SER A 271 -8.64 -4.32 23.46
CA SER A 271 -9.11 -5.21 22.39
C SER A 271 -8.17 -5.17 21.20
N TYR A 272 -7.59 -4.02 20.91
CA TYR A 272 -6.58 -3.86 19.85
C TYR A 272 -5.30 -4.65 20.17
N GLN A 273 -4.80 -4.56 21.41
CA GLN A 273 -3.63 -5.31 21.85
C GLN A 273 -3.89 -6.82 21.90
N ASP A 274 -5.09 -7.23 22.34
CA ASP A 274 -5.50 -8.64 22.32
C ASP A 274 -5.51 -9.19 20.89
N TYR A 275 -6.02 -8.41 19.91
CA TYR A 275 -5.94 -8.77 18.51
C TYR A 275 -4.48 -8.93 18.03
N PHE A 276 -3.60 -8.01 18.39
CA PHE A 276 -2.18 -8.12 18.01
C PHE A 276 -1.54 -9.36 18.64
N ALA A 277 -1.79 -9.60 19.93
CA ALA A 277 -1.24 -10.76 20.61
C ALA A 277 -1.68 -12.08 19.95
N GLU A 278 -2.94 -12.16 19.53
CA GLU A 278 -3.49 -13.37 18.93
C GLU A 278 -3.18 -13.50 17.43
N MET A 279 -3.47 -12.46 16.63
CA MET A 279 -3.54 -12.53 15.17
C MET A 279 -2.28 -12.07 14.46
N VAL A 280 -1.38 -11.36 15.15
CA VAL A 280 -0.13 -10.86 14.57
C VAL A 280 1.08 -11.50 15.23
N HIS A 281 1.26 -11.35 16.54
CA HIS A 281 2.39 -11.91 17.28
C HIS A 281 2.21 -13.39 17.63
N GLY A 282 0.98 -13.84 17.82
CA GLY A 282 0.64 -15.23 18.15
C GLY A 282 0.64 -16.18 16.94
N VAL A 283 1.07 -15.70 15.77
CA VAL A 283 1.21 -16.49 14.54
C VAL A 283 2.55 -16.18 13.86
N LYS A 284 3.18 -17.20 13.31
CA LYS A 284 4.50 -17.05 12.68
C LYS A 284 4.45 -16.55 11.23
N ASP A 285 3.34 -16.82 10.53
CA ASP A 285 3.17 -16.51 9.11
C ASP A 285 1.69 -16.35 8.73
N ARG A 286 1.44 -16.08 7.46
CA ARG A 286 0.09 -15.90 6.92
C ARG A 286 -0.75 -17.18 7.00
N ASN A 287 -0.14 -18.34 6.83
CA ASN A 287 -0.87 -19.61 6.91
C ASN A 287 -1.42 -19.88 8.32
N GLU A 288 -0.66 -19.54 9.37
CA GLU A 288 -1.14 -19.65 10.74
C GLU A 288 -2.24 -18.62 11.03
N TYR A 289 -2.12 -17.39 10.52
CA TYR A 289 -3.18 -16.39 10.60
C TYR A 289 -4.49 -16.91 10.00
N LEU A 290 -4.43 -17.50 8.79
CA LEU A 290 -5.64 -18.02 8.12
C LEU A 290 -6.30 -19.16 8.91
N LYS A 291 -5.53 -19.98 9.60
CA LYS A 291 -6.06 -21.05 10.48
C LYS A 291 -6.78 -20.52 11.71
N LYS A 292 -6.48 -19.30 12.14
CA LYS A 292 -7.14 -18.64 13.26
C LYS A 292 -8.49 -18.01 12.91
N LEU A 293 -8.76 -17.82 11.62
CA LEU A 293 -10.04 -17.30 11.17
C LEU A 293 -11.16 -18.29 11.51
N LYS A 294 -12.36 -17.75 11.78
CA LYS A 294 -13.54 -18.58 12.06
C LYS A 294 -13.78 -19.58 10.93
N SER A 295 -14.23 -20.78 11.29
CA SER A 295 -14.58 -21.81 10.31
C SER A 295 -15.54 -21.28 9.25
N GLY A 296 -15.29 -21.62 7.98
CA GLY A 296 -16.12 -21.23 6.83
C GLY A 296 -15.87 -19.83 6.26
N VAL A 297 -15.05 -18.98 6.92
CA VAL A 297 -14.77 -17.61 6.40
C VAL A 297 -14.09 -17.69 5.03
N LEU A 298 -13.01 -18.45 4.90
CA LEU A 298 -12.28 -18.54 3.63
C LEU A 298 -13.16 -19.14 2.51
N GLU A 299 -13.95 -20.15 2.82
CA GLU A 299 -14.84 -20.75 1.82
C GLU A 299 -15.96 -19.79 1.37
N ARG A 300 -16.49 -18.99 2.31
CA ARG A 300 -17.48 -17.95 2.01
C ARG A 300 -16.92 -16.85 1.09
N LEU A 301 -15.68 -16.45 1.33
CA LEU A 301 -15.01 -15.36 0.61
C LEU A 301 -14.42 -15.81 -0.73
N LYS A 302 -14.11 -17.08 -0.90
CA LYS A 302 -13.52 -17.61 -2.13
C LYS A 302 -14.37 -17.26 -3.35
N ALA A 303 -13.74 -16.73 -4.38
CA ALA A 303 -14.42 -16.37 -5.62
C ALA A 303 -15.14 -17.59 -6.22
N LYS A 304 -16.42 -17.40 -6.57
CA LYS A 304 -17.25 -18.42 -7.21
C LYS A 304 -17.39 -18.12 -8.69
N PRO A 305 -17.41 -19.15 -9.56
CA PRO A 305 -17.52 -18.93 -11.01
C PRO A 305 -18.68 -18.02 -11.40
N ARG A 306 -19.83 -18.16 -10.74
CA ARG A 306 -21.02 -17.33 -11.03
C ARG A 306 -20.89 -15.84 -10.67
N LYS A 307 -19.99 -15.47 -9.76
CA LYS A 307 -19.74 -14.05 -9.45
C LYS A 307 -18.96 -13.35 -10.56
N CYS A 308 -18.31 -14.10 -11.42
CA CYS A 308 -17.55 -13.60 -12.55
C CYS A 308 -18.35 -13.63 -13.86
N GLU A 309 -19.56 -14.25 -13.87
CA GLU A 309 -20.37 -14.35 -15.09
C GLU A 309 -20.90 -13.00 -15.61
N GLY A 310 -21.06 -12.02 -14.75
CA GLY A 310 -21.51 -10.68 -15.14
C GLY A 310 -20.40 -9.75 -15.59
N VAL A 311 -19.15 -10.17 -15.47
CA VAL A 311 -17.99 -9.33 -15.79
C VAL A 311 -16.97 -10.19 -16.52
N ASP A 312 -17.06 -10.15 -17.85
CA ASP A 312 -16.00 -10.69 -18.70
C ASP A 312 -14.80 -9.72 -18.64
N TYR A 313 -13.83 -10.05 -17.83
CA TYR A 313 -12.57 -9.30 -17.76
C TYR A 313 -11.59 -9.66 -18.85
N GLY A 314 -12.03 -10.47 -19.84
CA GLY A 314 -11.23 -10.83 -21.01
C GLY A 314 -10.06 -11.77 -20.72
N TYR A 315 -10.15 -12.65 -19.69
CA TYR A 315 -9.11 -13.63 -19.38
C TYR A 315 -9.64 -15.01 -19.06
#